data_fd0d52d3bac0d761b67a9ec65c36b6f0
#
_entry.id   fd0d52d3bac0d761b67a9ec65c36b6f0
#
_cell.length_a   1.000
_cell.length_b   1.000
_cell.length_c   1.000
_cell.angle_alpha   90.00
_cell.angle_beta   90.00
_cell.angle_gamma   90.00
#
_symmetry.space_group_name_H-M   'P 1'
#
loop_
_entity.id
_entity.type
_entity.pdbx_description
1 polymer ?
#
loop_
_entity_poly.entity_id
_entity_poly.type
_entity_poly.pdbx_seq_one_letter_code
_entity_poly.pdbx_strand_id
1 'polypeptide(L)'
;APFDFPTGIQAVITSILTSPRFLFVLEFGQPPAGGTPSAIPLTPLELATRLSLYLWRSLPDQTLTTAATGGHLATASDVATQATRMLADPKAAAALHDFADQWLDIENMDAVTKDTVFTTWSAALAEELHMETLVTFSSTVLAATKNGLGDLLTSGSSYVNKDLTTFYNSPASYALNTTGPGVAADYKSTAVGSASAPRMGILTDGAVLAIHAHTTLPSPTKRGRMVRQQVLCEQVPNPPAAVGGVPIPPPPTTIPAGQTTRSQYENHVAPNSVCSGCHEYMDPIGFGFDNYDATGAYITQENGTPVSSTGTFTAHPGSTDITGDFTGTTDMISKLAASPHVDQCYALEQIRYALGRVESNSDACSAQQIYKTFSTNNSFNLQQLLVAVVSSDSFMNRTPVNAGGACQ
;
A
#
# COMPACT_ATOMS: atom_id res chain seq x y z
N ALA A 1 14.44 43.22 -30.20
CA ALA A 1 14.85 43.95 -29.00
C ALA A 1 15.87 43.08 -28.24
N PRO A 2 16.92 43.68 -27.68
CA PRO A 2 17.82 42.91 -26.81
C PRO A 2 17.01 42.40 -25.62
N PHE A 3 17.20 41.12 -25.28
CA PHE A 3 16.62 40.54 -24.08
C PHE A 3 17.14 41.33 -22.88
N ASP A 4 16.25 41.88 -22.07
CA ASP A 4 16.65 42.42 -20.77
C ASP A 4 17.01 41.29 -19.80
N PHE A 5 17.67 41.61 -18.69
CA PHE A 5 18.13 40.63 -17.72
C PHE A 5 16.98 39.75 -17.16
N PRO A 6 15.82 40.32 -16.79
CA PRO A 6 14.67 39.48 -16.32
C PRO A 6 14.19 38.50 -17.39
N THR A 7 14.04 38.89 -18.62
CA THR A 7 13.64 38.01 -19.74
C THR A 7 14.68 36.92 -19.99
N GLY A 8 15.98 37.26 -19.88
CA GLY A 8 17.05 36.26 -19.97
C GLY A 8 16.99 35.22 -18.85
N ILE A 9 16.80 35.64 -17.61
CA ILE A 9 16.64 34.71 -16.46
C ILE A 9 15.40 33.87 -16.61
N GLN A 10 14.27 34.43 -17.02
CA GLN A 10 13.04 33.68 -17.29
C GLN A 10 13.26 32.57 -18.34
N ALA A 11 13.95 32.88 -19.42
CA ALA A 11 14.26 31.94 -20.49
C ALA A 11 15.14 30.76 -19.96
N VAL A 12 16.16 31.06 -19.12
CA VAL A 12 17.02 30.04 -18.49
C VAL A 12 16.21 29.15 -17.57
N ILE A 13 15.40 29.75 -16.68
CA ILE A 13 14.54 28.98 -15.76
C ILE A 13 13.58 28.08 -16.55
N THR A 14 12.90 28.63 -17.55
CA THR A 14 11.99 27.87 -18.41
C THR A 14 12.71 26.73 -19.11
N SER A 15 13.90 26.96 -19.66
CA SER A 15 14.70 25.96 -20.36
C SER A 15 15.13 24.82 -19.41
N ILE A 16 15.47 25.13 -18.16
CA ILE A 16 15.79 24.11 -17.15
C ILE A 16 14.55 23.30 -16.78
N LEU A 17 13.45 23.97 -16.41
CA LEU A 17 12.22 23.33 -15.95
C LEU A 17 11.52 22.49 -17.02
N THR A 18 11.70 22.83 -18.32
CA THR A 18 11.15 22.06 -19.44
C THR A 18 12.11 21.00 -20.00
N SER A 19 13.32 20.93 -19.47
CA SER A 19 14.31 19.94 -19.92
C SER A 19 13.86 18.51 -19.54
N PRO A 20 13.92 17.54 -20.47
CA PRO A 20 13.70 16.13 -20.12
C PRO A 20 14.57 15.61 -18.98
N ARG A 21 15.81 16.14 -18.83
CA ARG A 21 16.71 15.78 -17.73
C ARG A 21 16.26 16.30 -16.38
N PHE A 22 15.42 17.33 -16.35
CA PHE A 22 14.82 17.84 -15.12
C PHE A 22 13.50 17.11 -14.80
N LEU A 23 12.70 16.85 -15.84
CA LEU A 23 11.34 16.29 -15.68
C LEU A 23 11.32 14.77 -15.47
N PHE A 24 12.33 14.03 -15.93
CA PHE A 24 12.35 12.57 -15.95
C PHE A 24 13.66 12.01 -15.39
N VAL A 25 13.56 10.87 -14.74
CA VAL A 25 14.71 10.01 -14.46
C VAL A 25 15.05 9.29 -15.76
N LEU A 26 16.17 9.65 -16.38
CA LEU A 26 16.59 9.07 -17.65
C LEU A 26 17.45 7.82 -17.43
N GLU A 27 17.02 6.72 -18.03
CA GLU A 27 17.71 5.42 -17.95
C GLU A 27 17.92 4.88 -19.35
N PHE A 28 19.07 5.17 -19.92
CA PHE A 28 19.44 4.69 -21.26
C PHE A 28 20.12 3.34 -21.21
N GLY A 29 20.85 3.07 -20.14
CA GLY A 29 21.67 1.89 -19.99
C GLY A 29 22.87 1.87 -20.94
N GLN A 30 23.64 0.80 -20.88
CA GLN A 30 24.80 0.58 -21.74
C GLN A 30 24.64 -0.78 -22.44
N PRO A 31 24.20 -0.80 -23.71
CA PRO A 31 24.10 -2.04 -24.46
C PRO A 31 25.45 -2.76 -24.56
N PRO A 32 25.51 -4.09 -24.37
CA PRO A 32 26.74 -4.85 -24.59
C PRO A 32 27.18 -4.75 -26.05
N ALA A 33 28.48 -4.80 -26.28
CA ALA A 33 29.05 -4.77 -27.61
C ALA A 33 28.66 -6.04 -28.39
N GLY A 34 27.89 -5.90 -29.46
CA GLY A 34 27.46 -6.96 -30.38
C GLY A 34 26.14 -7.64 -30.02
N GLY A 35 25.27 -7.80 -30.99
CA GLY A 35 23.96 -8.46 -30.91
C GLY A 35 22.80 -7.59 -30.43
N THR A 36 21.60 -8.16 -30.48
CA THR A 36 20.40 -7.54 -29.88
C THR A 36 20.26 -8.09 -28.46
N PRO A 37 20.54 -7.33 -27.42
CA PRO A 37 20.50 -7.85 -26.04
C PRO A 37 19.07 -8.13 -25.60
N SER A 38 18.90 -9.19 -24.81
CA SER A 38 17.62 -9.50 -24.13
C SER A 38 17.33 -8.51 -22.99
N ALA A 39 18.38 -7.87 -22.46
CA ALA A 39 18.30 -6.79 -21.49
C ALA A 39 19.48 -5.82 -21.68
N ILE A 40 19.27 -4.55 -21.33
CA ILE A 40 20.30 -3.51 -21.37
C ILE A 40 20.65 -3.16 -19.93
N PRO A 41 21.87 -3.49 -19.44
CA PRO A 41 22.31 -3.09 -18.12
C PRO A 41 22.26 -1.57 -17.95
N LEU A 42 21.79 -1.12 -16.80
CA LEU A 42 21.91 0.29 -16.42
C LEU A 42 23.39 0.65 -16.21
N THR A 43 23.74 1.89 -16.52
CA THR A 43 25.05 2.38 -16.09
C THR A 43 25.10 2.43 -14.55
N PRO A 44 26.29 2.34 -13.93
CA PRO A 44 26.41 2.38 -12.48
C PRO A 44 25.78 3.61 -11.82
N LEU A 45 25.82 4.77 -12.49
CA LEU A 45 25.20 6.00 -11.98
C LEU A 45 23.68 5.99 -12.12
N GLU A 46 23.14 5.44 -13.21
CA GLU A 46 21.69 5.24 -13.35
C GLU A 46 21.17 4.27 -12.29
N LEU A 47 21.90 3.17 -12.06
CA LEU A 47 21.54 2.18 -11.03
C LEU A 47 21.63 2.79 -9.62
N ALA A 48 22.65 3.59 -9.31
CA ALA A 48 22.74 4.32 -8.05
C ALA A 48 21.54 5.28 -7.85
N THR A 49 21.15 5.97 -8.91
CA THR A 49 19.98 6.88 -8.88
C THR A 49 18.68 6.10 -8.63
N ARG A 50 18.44 5.03 -9.38
CA ARG A 50 17.28 4.15 -9.22
C ARG A 50 17.19 3.59 -7.80
N LEU A 51 18.31 3.05 -7.29
CA LEU A 51 18.42 2.50 -5.94
C LEU A 51 18.11 3.56 -4.86
N SER A 52 18.66 4.77 -5.02
CA SER A 52 18.47 5.84 -4.07
C SER A 52 17.02 6.39 -4.08
N LEU A 53 16.41 6.51 -5.24
CA LEU A 53 15.02 6.92 -5.35
C LEU A 53 14.07 5.88 -4.76
N TYR A 54 14.32 4.59 -4.99
CA TYR A 54 13.49 3.52 -4.45
C TYR A 54 13.61 3.41 -2.92
N LEU A 55 14.84 3.43 -2.36
CA LEU A 55 15.05 3.17 -0.94
C LEU A 55 15.04 4.42 -0.05
N TRP A 56 15.24 5.62 -0.62
CA TRP A 56 15.37 6.86 0.16
C TRP A 56 14.54 8.03 -0.35
N ARG A 57 13.90 7.92 -1.53
CA ARG A 57 13.20 9.05 -2.18
C ARG A 57 14.10 10.29 -2.33
N SER A 58 15.39 10.08 -2.50
CA SER A 58 16.42 11.12 -2.49
C SER A 58 17.51 10.82 -3.51
N LEU A 59 18.41 11.77 -3.72
CA LEU A 59 19.61 11.57 -4.55
C LEU A 59 20.62 10.64 -3.85
N PRO A 60 21.48 9.95 -4.63
CA PRO A 60 22.56 9.13 -4.10
C PRO A 60 23.46 9.93 -3.14
N ASP A 61 23.83 9.31 -2.02
CA ASP A 61 24.87 9.87 -1.15
C ASP A 61 26.28 9.67 -1.74
N GLN A 62 27.28 10.28 -1.11
CA GLN A 62 28.66 10.18 -1.55
C GLN A 62 29.15 8.72 -1.56
N THR A 63 28.74 7.90 -0.61
CA THR A 63 29.13 6.48 -0.51
C THR A 63 28.60 5.69 -1.70
N LEU A 64 27.32 5.87 -2.05
CA LEU A 64 26.69 5.20 -3.19
C LEU A 64 27.28 5.71 -4.52
N THR A 65 27.53 7.01 -4.64
CA THR A 65 28.20 7.60 -5.82
C THR A 65 29.61 7.06 -6.00
N THR A 66 30.37 6.93 -4.90
CA THR A 66 31.73 6.35 -4.94
C THR A 66 31.70 4.87 -5.31
N ALA A 67 30.73 4.10 -4.79
CA ALA A 67 30.54 2.71 -5.17
C ALA A 67 30.25 2.57 -6.68
N ALA A 68 29.36 3.44 -7.20
CA ALA A 68 29.03 3.46 -8.64
C ALA A 68 30.26 3.76 -9.52
N THR A 69 31.01 4.80 -9.19
CA THR A 69 32.18 5.22 -10.00
C THR A 69 33.39 4.32 -9.80
N GLY A 70 33.47 3.59 -8.68
CA GLY A 70 34.54 2.63 -8.37
C GLY A 70 34.25 1.21 -8.87
N GLY A 71 33.16 0.95 -9.59
CA GLY A 71 32.84 -0.39 -10.10
C GLY A 71 32.21 -1.34 -9.06
N HIS A 72 31.80 -0.82 -7.90
CA HIS A 72 31.18 -1.58 -6.81
C HIS A 72 29.64 -1.52 -6.83
N LEU A 73 29.04 -1.47 -8.02
CA LEU A 73 27.63 -1.68 -8.33
C LEU A 73 27.45 -2.54 -9.59
N ALA A 74 28.43 -3.40 -9.88
CA ALA A 74 28.42 -4.21 -11.10
C ALA A 74 27.63 -5.51 -10.96
N THR A 75 27.50 -6.03 -9.75
CA THR A 75 26.85 -7.32 -9.48
C THR A 75 25.64 -7.18 -8.56
N ALA A 76 24.73 -8.16 -8.61
CA ALA A 76 23.60 -8.25 -7.68
C ALA A 76 24.05 -8.23 -6.19
N SER A 77 25.20 -8.83 -5.88
CA SER A 77 25.79 -8.81 -4.54
C SER A 77 26.26 -7.42 -4.12
N ASP A 78 26.82 -6.63 -5.04
CA ASP A 78 27.22 -5.26 -4.76
C ASP A 78 26.00 -4.40 -4.45
N VAL A 79 24.94 -4.54 -5.26
CA VAL A 79 23.66 -3.84 -5.08
C VAL A 79 23.02 -4.22 -3.75
N ALA A 80 22.98 -5.51 -3.42
CA ALA A 80 22.45 -6.01 -2.14
C ALA A 80 23.20 -5.42 -0.93
N THR A 81 24.52 -5.29 -1.04
CA THR A 81 25.37 -4.69 0.00
C THR A 81 24.99 -3.23 0.24
N GLN A 82 24.87 -2.43 -0.83
CA GLN A 82 24.45 -1.03 -0.71
C GLN A 82 23.00 -0.91 -0.23
N ALA A 83 22.09 -1.75 -0.72
CA ALA A 83 20.69 -1.75 -0.27
C ALA A 83 20.57 -2.03 1.23
N THR A 84 21.31 -3.03 1.75
CA THR A 84 21.34 -3.34 3.18
C THR A 84 21.82 -2.16 4.02
N ARG A 85 22.88 -1.49 3.57
CA ARG A 85 23.38 -0.26 4.21
C ARG A 85 22.31 0.84 4.20
N MET A 86 21.67 1.03 3.05
CA MET A 86 20.68 2.08 2.86
C MET A 86 19.41 1.85 3.69
N LEU A 87 19.00 0.61 3.86
CA LEU A 87 17.84 0.25 4.71
C LEU A 87 18.12 0.45 6.21
N ALA A 88 19.40 0.50 6.61
CA ALA A 88 19.79 0.86 7.98
C ALA A 88 19.83 2.38 8.22
N ASP A 89 19.69 3.21 7.19
CA ASP A 89 19.68 4.66 7.29
C ASP A 89 18.25 5.15 7.58
N PRO A 90 18.07 6.15 8.48
CA PRO A 90 16.74 6.72 8.77
C PRO A 90 15.95 7.22 7.55
N LYS A 91 16.62 7.58 6.45
CA LYS A 91 15.96 7.97 5.18
C LYS A 91 15.08 6.87 4.60
N ALA A 92 15.34 5.60 4.93
CA ALA A 92 14.55 4.48 4.43
C ALA A 92 13.08 4.59 4.84
N ALA A 93 12.78 5.15 6.01
CA ALA A 93 11.41 5.33 6.48
C ALA A 93 10.57 6.17 5.50
N ALA A 94 11.13 7.23 4.90
CA ALA A 94 10.39 8.08 3.98
C ALA A 94 9.95 7.34 2.69
N ALA A 95 10.79 6.44 2.16
CA ALA A 95 10.43 5.63 1.01
C ALA A 95 9.39 4.56 1.36
N LEU A 96 9.49 4.00 2.57
CA LEU A 96 8.51 3.05 3.07
C LEU A 96 7.15 3.68 3.33
N HIS A 97 7.11 4.93 3.81
CA HIS A 97 5.88 5.72 3.95
C HIS A 97 5.22 5.93 2.59
N ASP A 98 5.98 6.38 1.59
CA ASP A 98 5.47 6.61 0.23
C ASP A 98 4.93 5.31 -0.42
N PHE A 99 5.58 4.16 -0.18
CA PHE A 99 5.04 2.88 -0.62
C PHE A 99 3.74 2.54 0.10
N ALA A 100 3.68 2.70 1.44
CA ALA A 100 2.48 2.40 2.22
C ALA A 100 1.29 3.26 1.79
N ASP A 101 1.53 4.54 1.52
CA ASP A 101 0.53 5.48 0.99
C ASP A 101 -0.09 4.97 -0.31
N GLN A 102 0.74 4.56 -1.25
CA GLN A 102 0.30 4.07 -2.56
C GLN A 102 -0.32 2.67 -2.46
N TRP A 103 0.30 1.77 -1.70
CA TRP A 103 -0.18 0.40 -1.56
C TRP A 103 -1.55 0.31 -0.88
N LEU A 104 -1.80 1.12 0.15
CA LEU A 104 -3.05 1.12 0.90
C LEU A 104 -4.06 2.17 0.40
N ASP A 105 -3.69 2.95 -0.65
CA ASP A 105 -4.50 4.05 -1.21
C ASP A 105 -4.93 5.04 -0.12
N ILE A 106 -3.95 5.48 0.72
CA ILE A 106 -4.18 6.38 1.86
C ILE A 106 -3.48 7.74 1.73
N GLU A 107 -2.81 8.03 0.62
CA GLU A 107 -2.02 9.25 0.39
C GLU A 107 -2.82 10.56 0.56
N ASN A 108 -4.15 10.52 0.41
CA ASN A 108 -5.02 11.67 0.53
C ASN A 108 -5.78 11.69 1.89
N MET A 109 -5.26 11.03 2.91
CA MET A 109 -5.93 10.91 4.21
C MET A 109 -6.14 12.28 4.88
N ASP A 110 -5.24 13.23 4.67
CA ASP A 110 -5.33 14.61 5.17
C ASP A 110 -6.51 15.40 4.58
N ALA A 111 -6.98 15.02 3.39
CA ALA A 111 -8.16 15.63 2.73
C ALA A 111 -9.48 14.94 3.11
N VAL A 112 -9.43 13.85 3.89
CA VAL A 112 -10.65 13.12 4.29
C VAL A 112 -11.47 13.92 5.28
N THR A 113 -12.72 14.17 4.93
CA THR A 113 -13.70 14.83 5.81
C THR A 113 -14.81 13.86 6.22
N LYS A 114 -15.32 14.02 7.45
CA LYS A 114 -16.44 13.27 7.98
C LYS A 114 -17.56 14.21 8.38
N ASP A 115 -18.77 13.66 8.42
CA ASP A 115 -19.95 14.41 8.85
C ASP A 115 -19.83 14.86 10.32
N THR A 116 -20.50 15.95 10.66
CA THR A 116 -20.50 16.54 12.01
C THR A 116 -21.09 15.64 13.10
N VAL A 117 -21.77 14.57 12.73
CA VAL A 117 -22.21 13.53 13.67
C VAL A 117 -21.03 12.81 14.34
N PHE A 118 -19.88 12.78 13.68
CA PHE A 118 -18.64 12.23 14.24
C PHE A 118 -17.87 13.32 14.98
N THR A 119 -18.34 13.65 16.18
CA THR A 119 -17.81 14.77 16.98
C THR A 119 -16.34 14.63 17.38
N THR A 120 -15.77 13.44 17.31
CA THR A 120 -14.36 13.15 17.57
C THR A 120 -13.48 13.33 16.34
N TRP A 121 -14.07 13.43 15.14
CA TRP A 121 -13.30 13.59 13.91
C TRP A 121 -12.77 15.01 13.77
N SER A 122 -11.50 15.12 13.41
CA SER A 122 -10.83 16.39 13.11
C SER A 122 -9.73 16.16 12.06
N ALA A 123 -9.25 17.22 11.44
CA ALA A 123 -8.10 17.15 10.54
C ALA A 123 -6.85 16.63 11.28
N ALA A 124 -6.67 17.02 12.54
CA ALA A 124 -5.56 16.53 13.35
C ALA A 124 -5.65 15.01 13.57
N LEU A 125 -6.85 14.49 13.90
CA LEU A 125 -7.04 13.04 14.03
C LEU A 125 -6.79 12.30 12.71
N ALA A 126 -7.20 12.86 11.58
CA ALA A 126 -6.94 12.26 10.26
C ALA A 126 -5.43 12.14 9.99
N GLU A 127 -4.67 13.19 10.29
CA GLU A 127 -3.20 13.19 10.16
C GLU A 127 -2.53 12.21 11.14
N GLU A 128 -3.02 12.10 12.37
CA GLU A 128 -2.52 11.14 13.35
C GLU A 128 -2.77 9.68 12.93
N LEU A 129 -3.96 9.37 12.43
CA LEU A 129 -4.29 8.05 11.90
C LEU A 129 -3.44 7.70 10.67
N HIS A 130 -3.19 8.69 9.80
CA HIS A 130 -2.30 8.52 8.66
C HIS A 130 -0.88 8.16 9.13
N MET A 131 -0.32 8.98 10.02
CA MET A 131 1.04 8.76 10.56
C MET A 131 1.15 7.42 11.31
N GLU A 132 0.13 6.99 12.04
CA GLU A 132 0.07 5.66 12.66
C GLU A 132 0.37 4.55 11.64
N THR A 133 -0.40 4.53 10.54
CA THR A 133 -0.27 3.50 9.51
C THR A 133 1.12 3.50 8.87
N LEU A 134 1.66 4.70 8.56
CA LEU A 134 2.99 4.85 7.96
C LEU A 134 4.10 4.37 8.89
N VAL A 135 4.03 4.75 10.18
CA VAL A 135 5.05 4.34 11.18
C VAL A 135 4.94 2.85 11.50
N THR A 136 3.72 2.32 11.58
CA THR A 136 3.49 0.88 11.78
C THR A 136 4.09 0.08 10.64
N PHE A 137 3.83 0.48 9.40
CA PHE A 137 4.40 -0.16 8.23
C PHE A 137 5.93 -0.10 8.23
N SER A 138 6.50 1.09 8.29
CA SER A 138 7.96 1.27 8.19
C SER A 138 8.70 0.59 9.34
N SER A 139 8.16 0.65 10.57
CA SER A 139 8.77 -0.02 11.73
C SER A 139 8.74 -1.55 11.58
N THR A 140 7.67 -2.11 11.05
CA THR A 140 7.57 -3.57 10.82
C THR A 140 8.55 -4.02 9.75
N VAL A 141 8.69 -3.28 8.64
CA VAL A 141 9.66 -3.58 7.59
C VAL A 141 11.09 -3.50 8.12
N LEU A 142 11.43 -2.43 8.83
CA LEU A 142 12.78 -2.17 9.32
C LEU A 142 13.18 -3.06 10.52
N ALA A 143 12.22 -3.66 11.23
CA ALA A 143 12.49 -4.66 12.26
C ALA A 143 13.12 -5.94 11.69
N ALA A 144 13.01 -6.17 10.40
CA ALA A 144 13.63 -7.29 9.68
C ALA A 144 13.29 -8.68 10.28
N THR A 145 12.09 -8.82 10.85
CA THR A 145 11.64 -10.08 11.46
C THR A 145 11.27 -11.14 10.40
N LYS A 146 11.33 -12.40 10.78
CA LYS A 146 10.72 -13.47 10.01
C LYS A 146 9.20 -13.29 10.00
N ASN A 147 8.56 -13.70 8.91
CA ASN A 147 7.11 -13.55 8.72
C ASN A 147 6.59 -12.10 8.84
N GLY A 148 7.41 -11.12 8.42
CA GLY A 148 7.08 -9.70 8.58
C GLY A 148 5.76 -9.29 7.93
N LEU A 149 5.36 -9.90 6.79
CA LEU A 149 4.06 -9.64 6.18
C LEU A 149 2.92 -10.21 7.03
N GLY A 150 3.07 -11.44 7.54
CA GLY A 150 2.11 -12.02 8.48
C GLY A 150 1.98 -11.15 9.74
N ASP A 151 3.11 -10.68 10.31
CA ASP A 151 3.11 -9.79 11.47
C ASP A 151 2.39 -8.45 11.15
N LEU A 152 2.64 -7.87 9.97
CA LEU A 152 1.98 -6.64 9.51
C LEU A 152 0.46 -6.80 9.42
N LEU A 153 0.00 -7.97 8.98
CA LEU A 153 -1.42 -8.26 8.81
C LEU A 153 -2.10 -8.72 10.10
N THR A 154 -1.39 -9.36 11.04
CA THR A 154 -2.02 -10.02 12.19
C THR A 154 -1.62 -9.45 13.55
N SER A 155 -0.76 -8.44 13.60
CA SER A 155 -0.37 -7.81 14.87
C SER A 155 -1.60 -7.26 15.61
N GLY A 156 -1.65 -7.49 16.92
CA GLY A 156 -2.59 -6.83 17.83
C GLY A 156 -2.07 -5.46 18.32
N SER A 157 -0.94 -4.99 17.77
CA SER A 157 -0.31 -3.71 18.16
C SER A 157 -0.12 -2.84 16.94
N SER A 158 -0.29 -1.52 17.12
CA SER A 158 0.02 -0.48 16.16
C SER A 158 0.91 0.58 16.80
N TYR A 159 1.50 1.47 16.00
CA TYR A 159 2.28 2.59 16.50
C TYR A 159 1.38 3.81 16.69
N VAL A 160 1.06 4.15 17.93
CA VAL A 160 0.10 5.19 18.29
C VAL A 160 0.72 6.27 19.16
N ASN A 161 0.12 7.47 19.12
CA ASN A 161 0.34 8.54 20.06
C ASN A 161 -0.74 8.52 21.16
N LYS A 162 -0.77 9.54 22.02
CA LYS A 162 -1.72 9.63 23.14
C LYS A 162 -3.18 9.75 22.67
N ASP A 163 -3.43 10.55 21.62
CA ASP A 163 -4.79 10.82 21.15
C ASP A 163 -5.38 9.57 20.50
N LEU A 164 -4.57 8.81 19.75
CA LEU A 164 -4.98 7.53 19.17
C LEU A 164 -5.24 6.45 20.22
N THR A 165 -4.53 6.44 21.37
CA THR A 165 -4.92 5.51 22.45
C THR A 165 -6.33 5.78 22.96
N THR A 166 -6.75 7.05 22.96
CA THR A 166 -8.12 7.44 23.31
C THR A 166 -9.10 7.05 22.21
N PHE A 167 -8.78 7.31 20.96
CA PHE A 167 -9.61 6.93 19.81
C PHE A 167 -9.88 5.41 19.76
N TYR A 168 -8.85 4.61 20.04
CA TYR A 168 -8.96 3.16 20.03
C TYR A 168 -9.50 2.56 21.34
N ASN A 169 -9.81 3.35 22.36
CA ASN A 169 -10.14 2.87 23.70
C ASN A 169 -9.10 1.84 24.19
N SER A 170 -7.83 2.08 23.88
CA SER A 170 -6.73 1.19 24.25
C SER A 170 -6.57 1.16 25.77
N PRO A 171 -6.45 -0.03 26.41
CA PRO A 171 -6.22 -0.13 27.84
C PRO A 171 -4.81 0.31 28.26
N ALA A 172 -3.95 0.62 27.31
CA ALA A 172 -2.57 0.98 27.55
C ALA A 172 -2.48 2.38 28.16
N SER A 173 -2.24 2.47 29.46
CA SER A 173 -1.89 3.69 30.18
C SER A 173 -0.44 4.06 29.91
N TYR A 174 -0.05 4.29 28.67
CA TYR A 174 1.27 4.84 28.40
C TYR A 174 1.27 6.33 28.70
N ALA A 175 2.31 6.78 29.41
CA ALA A 175 2.67 8.18 29.51
C ALA A 175 3.20 8.67 28.13
N LEU A 176 2.35 8.59 27.10
CA LEU A 176 2.61 9.25 25.83
C LEU A 176 2.37 10.74 26.07
N ASN A 177 3.40 11.54 25.90
CA ASN A 177 3.37 12.96 26.28
C ASN A 177 2.96 13.87 25.12
N THR A 178 2.78 13.33 23.92
CA THR A 178 2.49 14.09 22.71
C THR A 178 1.02 14.00 22.33
N THR A 179 0.41 15.13 22.13
CA THR A 179 -0.93 15.33 21.59
C THR A 179 -0.80 16.00 20.23
N GLY A 180 -1.71 15.68 19.33
CA GLY A 180 -1.71 16.19 17.95
C GLY A 180 -0.73 15.44 17.03
N PRO A 181 -0.79 15.75 15.72
CA PRO A 181 0.10 15.14 14.74
C PRO A 181 1.56 15.52 15.04
N GLY A 182 2.32 14.52 15.44
CA GLY A 182 3.73 14.66 15.79
C GLY A 182 4.65 14.09 14.72
N VAL A 183 5.93 13.98 15.05
CA VAL A 183 6.90 13.24 14.22
C VAL A 183 6.85 11.75 14.55
N ALA A 184 7.35 10.89 13.66
CA ALA A 184 7.32 9.42 13.81
C ALA A 184 7.84 8.92 15.18
N ALA A 185 8.80 9.63 15.79
CA ALA A 185 9.36 9.30 17.10
C ALA A 185 8.35 9.43 18.27
N ASP A 186 7.24 10.13 18.08
CA ASP A 186 6.19 10.31 19.07
C ASP A 186 5.24 9.11 19.14
N TYR A 187 5.23 8.28 18.11
CA TYR A 187 4.41 7.07 18.00
C TYR A 187 5.13 5.87 18.62
N LYS A 188 4.42 5.10 19.41
CA LYS A 188 4.98 3.93 20.11
C LYS A 188 4.14 2.69 19.86
N SER A 189 4.81 1.56 19.66
CA SER A 189 4.15 0.27 19.54
C SER A 189 3.32 -0.01 20.78
N THR A 190 2.02 -0.18 20.57
CA THR A 190 1.02 -0.28 21.64
C THR A 190 -0.06 -1.27 21.20
N ALA A 191 -0.52 -2.10 22.12
CA ALA A 191 -1.68 -2.94 21.85
C ALA A 191 -2.90 -2.07 21.58
N VAL A 192 -3.52 -2.28 20.41
CA VAL A 192 -4.73 -1.58 19.99
C VAL A 192 -5.90 -2.57 19.96
N GLY A 193 -7.07 -2.10 20.37
CA GLY A 193 -8.23 -2.97 20.49
C GLY A 193 -8.26 -3.79 21.78
N SER A 194 -9.29 -4.59 21.93
CA SER A 194 -9.56 -5.44 23.09
C SER A 194 -10.40 -6.63 22.66
N ALA A 195 -10.69 -7.55 23.59
CA ALA A 195 -11.59 -8.67 23.31
C ALA A 195 -13.01 -8.21 22.90
N SER A 196 -13.45 -7.04 23.37
CA SER A 196 -14.77 -6.45 23.03
C SER A 196 -14.73 -5.50 21.82
N ALA A 197 -13.56 -5.09 21.38
CA ALA A 197 -13.32 -4.22 20.25
C ALA A 197 -12.04 -4.67 19.51
N PRO A 198 -12.07 -5.86 18.88
CA PRO A 198 -10.87 -6.46 18.30
C PRO A 198 -10.35 -5.63 17.13
N ARG A 199 -9.01 -5.51 17.05
CA ARG A 199 -8.27 -4.97 15.91
C ARG A 199 -7.14 -5.93 15.57
N MET A 200 -6.79 -6.00 14.30
CA MET A 200 -5.77 -6.93 13.83
C MET A 200 -5.07 -6.36 12.60
N GLY A 201 -3.80 -6.04 12.78
CA GLY A 201 -2.90 -5.60 11.72
C GLY A 201 -3.31 -4.30 11.02
N ILE A 202 -2.52 -3.93 10.05
CA ILE A 202 -2.61 -2.65 9.33
C ILE A 202 -3.95 -2.42 8.61
N LEU A 203 -4.66 -3.49 8.24
CA LEU A 203 -5.97 -3.38 7.57
C LEU A 203 -7.08 -2.88 8.50
N THR A 204 -6.85 -2.88 9.82
CA THR A 204 -7.78 -2.29 10.79
C THR A 204 -7.31 -0.94 11.35
N ASP A 205 -6.21 -0.39 10.84
CA ASP A 205 -5.80 0.96 11.20
C ASP A 205 -6.84 1.97 10.76
N GLY A 206 -7.02 3.01 11.58
CA GLY A 206 -8.08 3.98 11.38
C GLY A 206 -8.01 4.71 10.04
N ALA A 207 -6.81 5.03 9.55
CA ALA A 207 -6.64 5.66 8.23
C ALA A 207 -7.20 4.78 7.11
N VAL A 208 -6.84 3.48 7.09
CA VAL A 208 -7.31 2.54 6.06
C VAL A 208 -8.83 2.44 6.07
N LEU A 209 -9.43 2.33 7.26
CA LEU A 209 -10.88 2.20 7.39
C LEU A 209 -11.63 3.49 7.06
N ALA A 210 -11.05 4.65 7.41
CA ALA A 210 -11.69 5.95 7.22
C ALA A 210 -11.64 6.43 5.76
N ILE A 211 -10.51 6.31 5.07
CA ILE A 211 -10.41 6.74 3.68
C ILE A 211 -11.30 5.88 2.76
N HIS A 212 -11.39 4.58 3.06
CA HIS A 212 -12.25 3.65 2.35
C HIS A 212 -13.70 3.60 2.91
N ALA A 213 -14.19 4.77 3.31
CA ALA A 213 -15.58 5.00 3.74
C ALA A 213 -16.18 6.22 3.03
N HIS A 214 -17.45 6.48 3.27
CA HIS A 214 -18.12 7.75 2.90
C HIS A 214 -17.97 8.76 4.05
N THR A 215 -18.48 9.97 3.85
CA THR A 215 -18.47 11.00 4.89
C THR A 215 -19.34 10.65 6.09
N THR A 216 -20.45 9.97 5.86
CA THR A 216 -21.46 9.64 6.89
C THR A 216 -21.51 8.16 7.24
N LEU A 217 -21.17 7.27 6.31
CA LEU A 217 -21.38 5.83 6.43
C LEU A 217 -20.10 5.05 6.07
N PRO A 218 -19.87 3.88 6.68
CA PRO A 218 -18.87 2.94 6.19
C PRO A 218 -19.21 2.52 4.75
N SER A 219 -18.25 1.97 4.02
CA SER A 219 -18.48 1.50 2.67
C SER A 219 -17.93 0.08 2.48
N PRO A 220 -18.78 -0.94 2.55
CA PRO A 220 -18.36 -2.31 2.25
C PRO A 220 -17.70 -2.42 0.88
N THR A 221 -18.27 -1.77 -0.14
CA THR A 221 -17.72 -1.78 -1.50
C THR A 221 -16.29 -1.23 -1.58
N LYS A 222 -16.02 -0.05 -0.98
CA LYS A 222 -14.67 0.54 -1.02
C LYS A 222 -13.67 -0.31 -0.25
N ARG A 223 -14.03 -0.77 0.96
CA ARG A 223 -13.17 -1.62 1.80
C ARG A 223 -12.90 -2.98 1.14
N GLY A 224 -13.92 -3.62 0.58
CA GLY A 224 -13.76 -4.88 -0.15
C GLY A 224 -12.98 -4.72 -1.45
N ARG A 225 -13.18 -3.62 -2.18
CA ARG A 225 -12.38 -3.29 -3.37
C ARG A 225 -10.90 -3.10 -3.02
N MET A 226 -10.61 -2.38 -1.95
CA MET A 226 -9.23 -2.19 -1.46
C MET A 226 -8.56 -3.54 -1.19
N VAL A 227 -9.23 -4.46 -0.47
CA VAL A 227 -8.69 -5.81 -0.24
C VAL A 227 -8.45 -6.55 -1.56
N ARG A 228 -9.40 -6.51 -2.50
CA ARG A 228 -9.24 -7.18 -3.81
C ARG A 228 -8.05 -6.61 -4.59
N GLN A 229 -7.96 -5.29 -4.70
CA GLN A 229 -6.96 -4.66 -5.55
C GLN A 229 -5.57 -4.61 -4.91
N GLN A 230 -5.50 -4.23 -3.63
CA GLN A 230 -4.23 -3.95 -2.96
C GLN A 230 -3.64 -5.16 -2.21
N VAL A 231 -4.50 -6.04 -1.69
CA VAL A 231 -4.05 -7.19 -0.91
C VAL A 231 -4.03 -8.46 -1.74
N LEU A 232 -4.95 -8.58 -2.71
CA LEU A 232 -5.08 -9.75 -3.58
C LEU A 232 -4.62 -9.51 -5.04
N CYS A 233 -4.20 -8.29 -5.41
CA CYS A 233 -3.82 -7.92 -6.79
C CYS A 233 -4.87 -8.28 -7.85
N GLU A 234 -6.12 -8.35 -7.48
CA GLU A 234 -7.21 -8.73 -8.37
C GLU A 234 -7.79 -7.50 -9.06
N GLN A 235 -8.07 -7.62 -10.34
CA GLN A 235 -8.62 -6.52 -11.11
C GLN A 235 -10.11 -6.34 -10.83
N VAL A 236 -10.46 -5.20 -10.26
CA VAL A 236 -11.86 -4.79 -10.09
C VAL A 236 -12.15 -3.65 -11.06
N PRO A 237 -13.07 -3.83 -12.00
CA PRO A 237 -13.38 -2.79 -12.98
C PRO A 237 -13.94 -1.54 -12.30
N ASN A 238 -13.72 -0.39 -12.92
CA ASN A 238 -14.36 0.84 -12.49
C ASN A 238 -15.87 0.75 -12.70
N PRO A 239 -16.70 1.36 -11.82
CA PRO A 239 -18.14 1.39 -12.02
C PRO A 239 -18.47 2.08 -13.35
N PRO A 240 -19.36 1.51 -14.16
CA PRO A 240 -19.81 2.16 -15.38
C PRO A 240 -20.64 3.42 -15.02
N ALA A 241 -20.74 4.37 -15.94
CA ALA A 241 -21.56 5.56 -15.71
C ALA A 241 -23.05 5.24 -15.59
N ALA A 242 -23.51 4.13 -16.17
CA ALA A 242 -24.89 3.68 -16.12
C ALA A 242 -24.97 2.16 -16.29
N VAL A 243 -25.98 1.55 -15.71
CA VAL A 243 -26.31 0.12 -15.88
C VAL A 243 -27.70 0.00 -16.52
N GLY A 244 -27.78 -0.72 -17.63
CA GLY A 244 -29.05 -0.83 -18.38
C GLY A 244 -29.62 0.50 -18.84
N GLY A 245 -28.77 1.52 -19.06
CA GLY A 245 -29.19 2.87 -19.45
C GLY A 245 -29.63 3.76 -18.29
N VAL A 246 -29.60 3.26 -17.04
CA VAL A 246 -29.94 4.01 -15.83
C VAL A 246 -28.64 4.47 -15.15
N PRO A 247 -28.45 5.77 -14.88
CA PRO A 247 -27.31 6.26 -14.13
C PRO A 247 -27.21 5.58 -12.76
N ILE A 248 -25.98 5.29 -12.31
CA ILE A 248 -25.75 4.74 -10.97
C ILE A 248 -26.11 5.80 -9.95
N PRO A 249 -27.00 5.51 -8.97
CA PRO A 249 -27.36 6.45 -7.93
C PRO A 249 -26.13 6.74 -7.04
N PRO A 250 -26.03 7.94 -6.45
CA PRO A 250 -25.01 8.23 -5.46
C PRO A 250 -25.18 7.28 -4.25
N PRO A 251 -24.09 7.01 -3.50
CA PRO A 251 -24.19 6.21 -2.29
C PRO A 251 -25.16 6.85 -1.28
N PRO A 252 -25.83 6.04 -0.46
CA PRO A 252 -26.73 6.56 0.57
C PRO A 252 -25.95 7.42 1.57
N THR A 253 -26.55 8.50 2.03
CA THR A 253 -25.99 9.36 3.10
C THR A 253 -26.65 9.11 4.45
N THR A 254 -27.76 8.38 4.48
CA THR A 254 -28.51 8.01 5.68
C THR A 254 -29.02 6.57 5.56
N ILE A 255 -29.18 5.94 6.71
CA ILE A 255 -29.74 4.59 6.81
C ILE A 255 -31.13 4.70 7.50
N PRO A 256 -32.17 4.03 6.98
CA PRO A 256 -33.46 3.97 7.65
C PRO A 256 -33.37 3.44 9.08
N ALA A 257 -34.24 3.91 9.97
CA ALA A 257 -34.28 3.46 11.36
C ALA A 257 -34.43 1.92 11.44
N GLY A 258 -33.65 1.29 12.31
CA GLY A 258 -33.66 -0.17 12.49
C GLY A 258 -32.91 -0.96 11.40
N GLN A 259 -32.25 -0.27 10.48
CA GLN A 259 -31.40 -0.90 9.46
C GLN A 259 -29.92 -0.58 9.70
N THR A 260 -29.05 -1.35 9.06
CA THR A 260 -27.60 -1.12 9.05
C THR A 260 -27.14 -0.77 7.64
N THR A 261 -25.92 -0.21 7.52
CA THR A 261 -25.28 0.02 6.21
C THR A 261 -25.26 -1.27 5.40
N ARG A 262 -24.90 -2.39 6.01
CA ARG A 262 -24.91 -3.72 5.38
C ARG A 262 -26.22 -4.02 4.66
N SER A 263 -27.37 -3.78 5.32
CA SER A 263 -28.68 -4.12 4.73
C SER A 263 -28.98 -3.35 3.45
N GLN A 264 -28.36 -2.20 3.23
CA GLN A 264 -28.46 -1.46 1.96
C GLN A 264 -27.62 -2.10 0.85
N TYR A 265 -26.45 -2.63 1.20
CA TYR A 265 -25.52 -3.25 0.24
C TYR A 265 -25.85 -4.70 -0.08
N GLU A 266 -26.53 -5.44 0.80
CA GLU A 266 -27.01 -6.80 0.54
C GLU A 266 -27.94 -6.87 -0.69
N ASN A 267 -28.64 -5.80 -1.01
CA ASN A 267 -29.45 -5.70 -2.22
C ASN A 267 -28.60 -5.69 -3.50
N HIS A 268 -27.35 -5.21 -3.43
CA HIS A 268 -26.44 -5.20 -4.61
C HIS A 268 -25.96 -6.59 -4.98
N VAL A 269 -25.77 -7.46 -3.99
CA VAL A 269 -25.31 -8.85 -4.20
C VAL A 269 -26.45 -9.86 -4.34
N ALA A 270 -27.71 -9.39 -4.22
CA ALA A 270 -28.87 -10.25 -4.37
C ALA A 270 -28.91 -10.93 -5.75
N PRO A 271 -29.35 -12.19 -5.84
CA PRO A 271 -29.47 -12.90 -7.12
C PRO A 271 -30.33 -12.08 -8.10
N ASN A 272 -29.86 -12.00 -9.35
CA ASN A 272 -30.48 -11.21 -10.43
C ASN A 272 -30.42 -9.68 -10.27
N SER A 273 -29.71 -9.15 -9.28
CA SER A 273 -29.38 -7.73 -9.24
C SER A 273 -28.45 -7.39 -10.41
N VAL A 274 -28.74 -6.29 -11.11
CA VAL A 274 -27.84 -5.77 -12.17
C VAL A 274 -26.49 -5.31 -11.63
N CYS A 275 -26.35 -5.15 -10.31
CA CYS A 275 -25.15 -4.74 -9.61
C CYS A 275 -24.30 -5.96 -9.17
N SER A 276 -24.89 -7.16 -9.10
CA SER A 276 -24.24 -8.33 -8.50
C SER A 276 -22.95 -8.73 -9.19
N GLY A 277 -22.85 -8.59 -10.53
CA GLY A 277 -21.66 -8.99 -11.28
C GLY A 277 -20.34 -8.32 -10.86
N CYS A 278 -20.39 -7.18 -10.14
CA CYS A 278 -19.21 -6.55 -9.56
C CYS A 278 -19.25 -6.61 -8.02
N HIS A 279 -20.42 -6.32 -7.42
CA HIS A 279 -20.56 -6.21 -5.97
C HIS A 279 -20.38 -7.55 -5.23
N GLU A 280 -20.75 -8.69 -5.87
CA GLU A 280 -20.53 -10.02 -5.29
C GLU A 280 -19.06 -10.36 -5.00
N TYR A 281 -18.13 -9.67 -5.64
CA TYR A 281 -16.70 -9.84 -5.39
C TYR A 281 -16.18 -8.90 -4.30
N MET A 282 -16.80 -7.74 -4.09
CA MET A 282 -16.31 -6.69 -3.19
C MET A 282 -17.06 -6.67 -1.86
N ASP A 283 -18.39 -6.56 -1.90
CA ASP A 283 -19.19 -6.28 -0.72
C ASP A 283 -19.11 -7.38 0.34
N PRO A 284 -19.12 -8.70 -0.01
CA PRO A 284 -18.97 -9.75 1.00
C PRO A 284 -17.66 -9.69 1.79
N ILE A 285 -16.56 -9.25 1.18
CA ILE A 285 -15.28 -9.01 1.87
C ILE A 285 -15.41 -7.74 2.73
N GLY A 286 -15.98 -6.69 2.17
CA GLY A 286 -16.19 -5.43 2.87
C GLY A 286 -17.04 -5.55 4.13
N PHE A 287 -18.02 -6.47 4.16
CA PHE A 287 -18.80 -6.80 5.35
C PHE A 287 -17.93 -7.29 6.52
N GLY A 288 -16.75 -7.84 6.25
CA GLY A 288 -15.78 -8.16 7.28
C GLY A 288 -15.32 -6.97 8.13
N PHE A 289 -15.55 -5.75 7.66
CA PHE A 289 -15.22 -4.51 8.37
C PHE A 289 -16.44 -3.77 8.92
N ASP A 290 -17.63 -4.38 8.98
CA ASP A 290 -18.86 -3.71 9.41
C ASP A 290 -18.83 -3.24 10.88
N ASN A 291 -17.99 -3.85 11.72
CA ASN A 291 -17.77 -3.38 13.08
C ASN A 291 -16.94 -2.07 13.17
N TYR A 292 -16.64 -1.42 12.07
CA TYR A 292 -15.95 -0.12 12.06
C TYR A 292 -16.77 0.91 11.28
N ASP A 293 -17.08 2.00 11.94
CA ASP A 293 -17.84 3.10 11.35
C ASP A 293 -17.09 3.86 10.25
N ALA A 294 -17.62 4.98 9.80
CA ALA A 294 -16.99 5.79 8.75
C ALA A 294 -15.67 6.44 9.18
N THR A 295 -15.40 6.56 10.47
CA THR A 295 -14.13 7.10 11.01
C THR A 295 -13.09 6.01 11.28
N GLY A 296 -13.47 4.73 11.19
CA GLY A 296 -12.67 3.59 11.61
C GLY A 296 -12.78 3.26 13.11
N ALA A 297 -13.68 3.92 13.85
CA ALA A 297 -13.95 3.59 15.24
C ALA A 297 -14.77 2.29 15.32
N TYR A 298 -14.50 1.47 16.35
CA TYR A 298 -15.18 0.20 16.53
C TYR A 298 -16.61 0.40 17.06
N ILE A 299 -17.58 -0.26 16.43
CA ILE A 299 -18.98 -0.23 16.81
C ILE A 299 -19.55 -1.65 16.93
N THR A 300 -20.52 -1.82 17.83
CA THR A 300 -21.28 -3.08 17.98
C THR A 300 -22.73 -2.97 17.47
N GLN A 301 -23.18 -1.74 17.26
CA GLN A 301 -24.53 -1.43 16.77
C GLN A 301 -24.48 -0.24 15.82
N GLU A 302 -25.38 -0.24 14.84
CA GLU A 302 -25.67 0.88 13.95
C GLU A 302 -27.18 1.13 13.98
N ASN A 303 -27.62 2.36 14.24
CA ASN A 303 -29.02 2.73 14.40
C ASN A 303 -29.81 1.83 15.39
N GLY A 304 -29.15 1.39 16.46
CA GLY A 304 -29.74 0.48 17.46
C GLY A 304 -29.84 -0.98 17.04
N THR A 305 -29.35 -1.32 15.85
CA THR A 305 -29.32 -2.68 15.31
C THR A 305 -27.92 -3.26 15.47
N PRO A 306 -27.74 -4.48 16.01
CA PRO A 306 -26.43 -5.12 16.06
C PRO A 306 -25.79 -5.26 14.68
N VAL A 307 -24.50 -4.93 14.58
CA VAL A 307 -23.72 -5.14 13.36
C VAL A 307 -23.09 -6.53 13.33
N SER A 308 -22.87 -7.06 12.13
CA SER A 308 -22.25 -8.37 11.93
C SER A 308 -21.17 -8.26 10.87
N SER A 309 -19.96 -8.67 11.20
CA SER A 309 -18.82 -8.69 10.26
C SER A 309 -18.57 -10.09 9.66
N THR A 310 -19.62 -10.90 9.50
CA THR A 310 -19.56 -12.14 8.72
C THR A 310 -19.55 -11.84 7.22
N GLY A 311 -18.81 -12.62 6.45
CA GLY A 311 -18.78 -12.47 5.00
C GLY A 311 -18.21 -13.69 4.32
N THR A 312 -17.89 -13.56 3.04
CA THR A 312 -17.32 -14.65 2.25
C THR A 312 -16.31 -14.13 1.24
N PHE A 313 -15.27 -14.90 1.01
CA PHE A 313 -14.39 -14.73 -0.14
C PHE A 313 -15.01 -15.45 -1.34
N THR A 314 -15.64 -14.70 -2.21
CA THR A 314 -16.14 -15.24 -3.49
C THR A 314 -14.96 -15.49 -4.42
N ALA A 315 -14.92 -16.66 -5.05
CA ALA A 315 -13.88 -17.01 -6.01
C ALA A 315 -13.81 -15.97 -7.15
N HIS A 316 -12.62 -15.45 -7.40
CA HIS A 316 -12.35 -14.54 -8.51
C HIS A 316 -11.55 -15.28 -9.59
N PRO A 317 -11.80 -15.07 -10.89
CA PRO A 317 -10.97 -15.66 -11.94
C PRO A 317 -9.47 -15.33 -11.74
N GLY A 318 -8.65 -16.35 -11.52
CA GLY A 318 -7.22 -16.21 -11.24
C GLY A 318 -6.81 -16.28 -9.76
N SER A 319 -7.77 -16.27 -8.83
CA SER A 319 -7.52 -16.49 -7.39
C SER A 319 -8.27 -17.73 -6.93
N THR A 320 -7.55 -18.76 -6.49
CA THR A 320 -8.16 -20.07 -6.16
C THR A 320 -7.89 -20.53 -4.74
N ASP A 321 -6.99 -19.87 -4.01
CA ASP A 321 -6.55 -20.28 -2.68
C ASP A 321 -7.35 -19.63 -1.54
N ILE A 322 -8.04 -18.53 -1.81
CA ILE A 322 -8.81 -17.81 -0.81
C ILE A 322 -10.29 -17.77 -1.19
N THR A 323 -11.05 -18.70 -0.65
CA THR A 323 -12.51 -18.82 -0.87
C THR A 323 -13.20 -19.28 0.40
N GLY A 324 -14.51 -19.02 0.49
CA GLY A 324 -15.35 -19.47 1.59
C GLY A 324 -15.59 -18.42 2.67
N ASP A 325 -16.39 -18.81 3.64
CA ASP A 325 -16.92 -17.92 4.66
C ASP A 325 -15.91 -17.56 5.74
N PHE A 326 -16.11 -16.39 6.35
CA PHE A 326 -15.41 -15.96 7.55
C PHE A 326 -16.37 -15.34 8.58
N THR A 327 -15.96 -15.38 9.84
CA THR A 327 -16.73 -14.82 10.95
C THR A 327 -15.92 -13.77 11.68
N GLY A 328 -16.22 -12.51 11.40
CA GLY A 328 -15.54 -11.37 11.99
C GLY A 328 -14.26 -10.96 11.25
N THR A 329 -13.84 -9.73 11.52
CA THR A 329 -12.67 -9.10 10.90
C THR A 329 -11.38 -9.90 11.14
N THR A 330 -11.19 -10.41 12.35
CA THR A 330 -9.96 -11.15 12.70
C THR A 330 -9.84 -12.49 11.99
N ASP A 331 -10.97 -13.22 11.78
CA ASP A 331 -10.97 -14.46 10.99
C ASP A 331 -10.68 -14.15 9.51
N MET A 332 -11.31 -13.10 8.97
CA MET A 332 -11.04 -12.63 7.61
C MET A 332 -9.55 -12.32 7.39
N ILE A 333 -8.97 -11.51 8.28
CA ILE A 333 -7.56 -11.13 8.18
C ILE A 333 -6.62 -12.33 8.37
N SER A 334 -6.95 -13.24 9.28
CA SER A 334 -6.16 -14.47 9.47
C SER A 334 -6.13 -15.33 8.21
N LYS A 335 -7.25 -15.42 7.48
CA LYS A 335 -7.32 -16.12 6.19
C LYS A 335 -6.51 -15.41 5.12
N LEU A 336 -6.55 -14.07 5.06
CA LEU A 336 -5.70 -13.28 4.16
C LEU A 336 -4.22 -13.52 4.46
N ALA A 337 -3.82 -13.44 5.72
CA ALA A 337 -2.43 -13.62 6.15
C ALA A 337 -1.90 -15.05 5.93
N ALA A 338 -2.76 -16.04 5.80
CA ALA A 338 -2.41 -17.42 5.50
C ALA A 338 -2.36 -17.74 4.00
N SER A 339 -2.73 -16.79 3.13
CA SER A 339 -2.83 -16.98 1.69
C SER A 339 -1.51 -16.75 0.96
N PRO A 340 -0.94 -17.75 0.28
CA PRO A 340 0.20 -17.55 -0.61
C PRO A 340 -0.04 -16.53 -1.72
N HIS A 341 -1.30 -16.33 -2.12
CA HIS A 341 -1.66 -15.31 -3.11
C HIS A 341 -1.44 -13.89 -2.58
N VAL A 342 -1.74 -13.65 -1.31
CA VAL A 342 -1.43 -12.37 -0.63
C VAL A 342 0.07 -12.12 -0.60
N ASP A 343 0.87 -13.15 -0.27
CA ASP A 343 2.32 -13.04 -0.27
C ASP A 343 2.89 -12.70 -1.66
N GLN A 344 2.33 -13.33 -2.70
CA GLN A 344 2.71 -13.08 -4.09
C GLN A 344 2.30 -11.67 -4.52
N CYS A 345 1.09 -11.24 -4.17
CA CYS A 345 0.61 -9.90 -4.46
C CYS A 345 1.50 -8.84 -3.82
N TYR A 346 1.81 -8.98 -2.54
CA TYR A 346 2.67 -8.01 -1.86
C TYR A 346 4.08 -7.92 -2.51
N ALA A 347 4.67 -9.05 -2.87
CA ALA A 347 5.95 -9.06 -3.58
C ALA A 347 5.84 -8.36 -4.95
N LEU A 348 4.71 -8.56 -5.65
CA LEU A 348 4.45 -7.92 -6.94
C LEU A 348 4.26 -6.40 -6.82
N GLU A 349 3.55 -5.94 -5.79
CA GLU A 349 3.39 -4.50 -5.52
C GLU A 349 4.75 -3.83 -5.23
N GLN A 350 5.65 -4.50 -4.50
CA GLN A 350 7.02 -4.01 -4.31
C GLN A 350 7.80 -3.90 -5.62
N ILE A 351 7.64 -4.86 -6.53
CA ILE A 351 8.26 -4.81 -7.86
C ILE A 351 7.70 -3.66 -8.69
N ARG A 352 6.38 -3.47 -8.72
CA ARG A 352 5.70 -2.37 -9.42
C ARG A 352 6.18 -1.01 -8.94
N TYR A 353 6.23 -0.84 -7.62
CA TYR A 353 6.72 0.38 -7.00
C TYR A 353 8.20 0.64 -7.32
N ALA A 354 9.06 -0.38 -7.23
CA ALA A 354 10.48 -0.26 -7.53
C ALA A 354 10.77 0.10 -8.99
N LEU A 355 9.95 -0.42 -9.92
CA LEU A 355 10.09 -0.17 -11.35
C LEU A 355 9.32 1.07 -11.83
N GLY A 356 8.43 1.63 -11.01
CA GLY A 356 7.55 2.75 -11.37
C GLY A 356 6.58 2.42 -12.51
N ARG A 357 6.26 1.15 -12.71
CA ARG A 357 5.37 0.66 -13.77
C ARG A 357 4.77 -0.70 -13.44
N VAL A 358 3.70 -1.05 -14.13
CA VAL A 358 3.17 -2.42 -14.12
C VAL A 358 4.19 -3.36 -14.78
N GLU A 359 4.30 -4.57 -14.26
CA GLU A 359 5.14 -5.63 -14.80
C GLU A 359 4.72 -6.04 -16.21
N SER A 360 5.69 -6.48 -16.98
CA SER A 360 5.50 -7.05 -18.30
C SER A 360 5.92 -8.53 -18.32
N ASN A 361 5.64 -9.23 -19.41
CA ASN A 361 6.09 -10.62 -19.57
C ASN A 361 7.60 -10.79 -19.41
N SER A 362 8.38 -9.76 -19.68
CA SER A 362 9.84 -9.79 -19.49
C SER A 362 10.27 -9.75 -18.03
N ASP A 363 9.38 -9.32 -17.13
CA ASP A 363 9.65 -9.27 -15.69
C ASP A 363 9.28 -10.59 -14.97
N ALA A 364 8.57 -11.50 -15.65
CA ALA A 364 8.01 -12.71 -15.04
C ALA A 364 9.05 -13.56 -14.31
N CYS A 365 10.25 -13.73 -14.89
CA CYS A 365 11.33 -14.51 -14.27
C CYS A 365 11.88 -13.82 -13.02
N SER A 366 12.08 -12.51 -13.07
CA SER A 366 12.50 -11.73 -11.89
C SER A 366 11.46 -11.81 -10.79
N ALA A 367 10.19 -11.63 -11.11
CA ALA A 367 9.07 -11.71 -10.16
C ALA A 367 9.01 -13.09 -9.49
N GLN A 368 9.11 -14.17 -10.28
CA GLN A 368 9.13 -15.53 -9.76
C GLN A 368 10.32 -15.79 -8.83
N GLN A 369 11.53 -15.33 -9.21
CA GLN A 369 12.73 -15.50 -8.41
C GLN A 369 12.69 -14.68 -7.12
N ILE A 370 12.19 -13.43 -7.18
CA ILE A 370 11.99 -12.57 -6.02
C ILE A 370 11.03 -13.24 -5.03
N TYR A 371 9.86 -13.70 -5.50
CA TYR A 371 8.90 -14.37 -4.64
C TYR A 371 9.47 -15.66 -4.04
N LYS A 372 10.15 -16.49 -4.82
CA LYS A 372 10.81 -17.70 -4.32
C LYS A 372 11.84 -17.38 -3.23
N THR A 373 12.66 -16.35 -3.43
CA THR A 373 13.63 -15.91 -2.43
C THR A 373 12.94 -15.41 -1.17
N PHE A 374 11.89 -14.62 -1.30
CA PHE A 374 11.10 -14.09 -0.20
C PHE A 374 10.45 -15.19 0.63
N SER A 375 9.76 -16.13 -0.02
CA SER A 375 8.99 -17.18 0.66
C SER A 375 9.87 -18.28 1.27
N THR A 376 10.90 -18.73 0.54
CA THR A 376 11.70 -19.90 0.98
C THR A 376 12.97 -19.52 1.72
N ASN A 377 13.77 -18.60 1.19
CA ASN A 377 15.08 -18.29 1.74
C ASN A 377 15.00 -17.27 2.89
N ASN A 378 14.10 -16.31 2.78
CA ASN A 378 14.01 -15.17 3.68
C ASN A 378 12.87 -15.29 4.70
N SER A 379 12.11 -16.39 4.66
CA SER A 379 11.01 -16.65 5.60
C SER A 379 10.04 -15.45 5.71
N PHE A 380 9.66 -14.86 4.59
CA PHE A 380 8.77 -13.69 4.47
C PHE A 380 9.27 -12.44 5.19
N ASN A 381 10.58 -12.26 5.28
CA ASN A 381 11.20 -11.05 5.82
C ASN A 381 11.06 -9.89 4.82
N LEU A 382 10.36 -8.82 5.22
CA LEU A 382 10.04 -7.70 4.33
C LEU A 382 11.27 -6.90 3.91
N GLN A 383 12.24 -6.69 4.79
CA GLN A 383 13.48 -5.99 4.44
C GLN A 383 14.28 -6.78 3.40
N GLN A 384 14.33 -8.11 3.54
CA GLN A 384 15.02 -8.98 2.58
C GLN A 384 14.28 -9.06 1.23
N LEU A 385 12.96 -8.87 1.22
CA LEU A 385 12.22 -8.71 -0.04
C LEU A 385 12.71 -7.48 -0.81
N LEU A 386 12.88 -6.32 -0.14
CA LEU A 386 13.39 -5.11 -0.79
C LEU A 386 14.79 -5.33 -1.38
N VAL A 387 15.67 -6.04 -0.66
CA VAL A 387 16.99 -6.41 -1.15
C VAL A 387 16.90 -7.33 -2.37
N ALA A 388 16.00 -8.32 -2.36
CA ALA A 388 15.78 -9.22 -3.50
C ALA A 388 15.27 -8.46 -4.74
N VAL A 389 14.37 -7.50 -4.55
CA VAL A 389 13.84 -6.65 -5.62
C VAL A 389 14.98 -5.87 -6.30
N VAL A 390 15.79 -5.14 -5.54
CA VAL A 390 16.87 -4.31 -6.13
C VAL A 390 18.00 -5.11 -6.72
N SER A 391 18.18 -6.37 -6.30
CA SER A 391 19.18 -7.29 -6.82
C SER A 391 18.72 -8.09 -8.04
N SER A 392 17.46 -7.88 -8.48
CA SER A 392 16.88 -8.61 -9.61
C SER A 392 17.31 -8.05 -10.97
N ASP A 393 17.23 -8.89 -12.00
CA ASP A 393 17.51 -8.46 -13.36
C ASP A 393 16.59 -7.35 -13.84
N SER A 394 15.30 -7.37 -13.48
CA SER A 394 14.35 -6.32 -13.83
C SER A 394 14.69 -4.97 -13.22
N PHE A 395 15.32 -4.95 -12.04
CA PHE A 395 15.75 -3.71 -11.40
C PHE A 395 17.08 -3.20 -11.93
N MET A 396 18.04 -4.11 -12.18
CA MET A 396 19.40 -3.75 -12.61
C MET A 396 19.52 -3.43 -14.10
N ASN A 397 18.49 -3.79 -14.89
CA ASN A 397 18.50 -3.61 -16.33
C ASN A 397 17.32 -2.76 -16.80
N ARG A 398 17.52 -2.08 -17.93
CA ARG A 398 16.43 -1.60 -18.77
C ARG A 398 15.97 -2.75 -19.65
N THR A 399 14.71 -3.13 -19.60
CA THR A 399 14.19 -4.21 -20.44
C THR A 399 13.86 -3.69 -21.82
N PRO A 400 14.40 -4.29 -22.91
CA PRO A 400 13.98 -3.96 -24.27
C PRO A 400 12.50 -4.31 -24.50
N VAL A 401 11.81 -3.54 -25.34
CA VAL A 401 10.35 -3.67 -25.63
C VAL A 401 9.94 -5.05 -26.14
N ASN A 402 10.86 -5.90 -26.60
CA ASN A 402 10.60 -7.19 -27.25
C ASN A 402 11.28 -8.40 -26.56
N ALA A 403 11.69 -8.28 -25.31
CA ALA A 403 12.30 -9.40 -24.61
C ALA A 403 11.24 -10.36 -24.04
N GLY A 404 10.66 -11.18 -24.90
CA GLY A 404 9.89 -12.35 -24.47
C GLY A 404 10.84 -13.53 -24.27
N GLY A 405 11.23 -13.86 -23.03
CA GLY A 405 12.05 -15.01 -22.68
C GLY A 405 11.32 -15.91 -21.69
N ALA A 406 11.39 -17.23 -21.89
CA ALA A 406 11.04 -18.19 -20.85
C ALA A 406 12.07 -18.10 -19.70
N CYS A 407 11.64 -18.26 -18.46
CA CYS A 407 12.52 -18.35 -17.29
C CYS A 407 13.44 -19.57 -17.44
N GLN A 408 14.77 -19.37 -17.40
CA GLN A 408 15.77 -20.44 -17.40
C GLN A 408 16.11 -20.87 -15.99
#